data_ac6bb2663a1de4938fd297b01f692474
#
_entry.id   ac6bb2663a1de4938fd297b01f692474
#
_cell.length_a   1.000
_cell.length_b   1.000
_cell.length_c   1.000
_cell.angle_alpha   90.00
_cell.angle_beta   90.00
_cell.angle_gamma   90.00
#
_symmetry.space_group_name_H-M   'P 1'
#
loop_
_entity.id
_entity.type
_entity.pdbx_description
1 polymer ?
#
loop_
_entity_poly.entity_id
_entity_poly.type
_entity_poly.pdbx_seq_one_letter_code
_entity_poly.pdbx_strand_id
1 'polypeptide(L)'
;ESKNETEQMEKLARLFDVNTMRNSINEDWSELQKLQNPDGGFSWYQGYPSSYYNSLYILKSLGKINEWLKGNVADYQSSEQKEMVAKLIGYVDSEVNKYGQIDKKDVVNNYVLDYLDTRNYWEKQYPLNTKGKALKNAVIAKAKTEKITDFTFFGLHRLAMLFDDYGMKDISKKFLTYLKETSTESETQGIYWKQNLNDWGWYNSKTVNHAGALEAFNKLTPNDEKMIEEMKIWLITQKEVNSWGSSRGTAEVIFTILNSGKSWTSAESDKATIIWGGKELVNPDTKATGYVKSTLKNEEINKNLGTVTITK
;
A
#
# COMPACT_ATOMS: atom_id res chain seq x y z
N GLU A 1 -13.24 -11.53 -17.21
CA GLU A 1 -13.62 -12.51 -16.17
C GLU A 1 -13.11 -13.87 -16.57
N SER A 2 -12.48 -14.58 -15.65
CA SER A 2 -11.99 -15.95 -15.91
C SER A 2 -13.12 -16.94 -15.69
N LYS A 3 -13.22 -17.92 -16.58
CA LYS A 3 -14.31 -18.91 -16.57
C LYS A 3 -14.10 -20.02 -15.54
N ASN A 4 -12.87 -20.20 -15.05
CA ASN A 4 -12.53 -21.20 -14.04
C ASN A 4 -11.19 -20.84 -13.34
N GLU A 5 -10.86 -21.54 -12.25
CA GLU A 5 -9.64 -21.32 -11.46
C GLU A 5 -8.34 -21.52 -12.26
N THR A 6 -8.33 -22.45 -13.20
CA THR A 6 -7.16 -22.70 -14.05
C THR A 6 -6.86 -21.48 -14.93
N GLU A 7 -7.87 -20.87 -15.53
CA GLU A 7 -7.72 -19.65 -16.31
C GLU A 7 -7.30 -18.46 -15.44
N GLN A 8 -7.76 -18.41 -14.19
CA GLN A 8 -7.30 -17.39 -13.22
C GLN A 8 -5.80 -17.54 -12.94
N MET A 9 -5.33 -18.76 -12.73
CA MET A 9 -3.93 -19.04 -12.46
C MET A 9 -3.03 -18.81 -13.68
N GLU A 10 -3.50 -19.15 -14.88
CA GLU A 10 -2.79 -18.82 -16.12
C GLU A 10 -2.66 -17.30 -16.31
N LYS A 11 -3.72 -16.53 -16.00
CA LYS A 11 -3.65 -15.07 -16.03
C LYS A 11 -2.68 -14.52 -15.00
N LEU A 12 -2.68 -15.07 -13.78
CA LEU A 12 -1.69 -14.71 -12.76
C LEU A 12 -0.26 -15.03 -13.22
N ALA A 13 -0.03 -16.20 -13.81
CA ALA A 13 1.29 -16.58 -14.32
C ALA A 13 1.81 -15.62 -15.40
N ARG A 14 0.92 -15.08 -16.25
CA ARG A 14 1.29 -14.05 -17.25
C ARG A 14 1.73 -12.73 -16.63
N LEU A 15 1.20 -12.38 -15.43
CA LEU A 15 1.65 -11.17 -14.72
C LEU A 15 3.12 -11.26 -14.26
N PHE A 16 3.69 -12.46 -14.18
CA PHE A 16 5.11 -12.69 -13.84
C PHE A 16 6.01 -12.85 -15.08
N ASP A 17 5.45 -12.78 -16.28
CA ASP A 17 6.27 -12.71 -17.50
C ASP A 17 6.91 -11.34 -17.65
N VAL A 18 8.26 -11.32 -17.64
CA VAL A 18 9.06 -10.08 -17.61
C VAL A 18 8.80 -9.20 -18.83
N ASN A 19 8.57 -9.77 -20.00
CA ASN A 19 8.33 -9.00 -21.23
C ASN A 19 6.93 -8.41 -21.22
N THR A 20 5.94 -9.18 -20.79
CA THR A 20 4.55 -8.71 -20.61
C THR A 20 4.50 -7.59 -19.59
N MET A 21 5.17 -7.72 -18.43
CA MET A 21 5.25 -6.66 -17.43
C MET A 21 5.92 -5.39 -17.96
N ARG A 22 7.04 -5.54 -18.68
CA ARG A 22 7.77 -4.38 -19.25
C ARG A 22 6.93 -3.62 -20.27
N ASN A 23 6.25 -4.33 -21.15
CA ASN A 23 5.38 -3.71 -22.15
C ASN A 23 4.21 -2.99 -21.49
N SER A 24 3.55 -3.61 -20.52
CA SER A 24 2.48 -3.00 -19.74
C SER A 24 2.93 -1.73 -19.01
N ILE A 25 4.09 -1.77 -18.37
CA ILE A 25 4.66 -0.59 -17.69
C ILE A 25 4.92 0.55 -18.69
N ASN A 26 5.44 0.27 -19.86
CA ASN A 26 5.70 1.29 -20.88
C ASN A 26 4.40 1.90 -21.43
N GLU A 27 3.38 1.08 -21.65
CA GLU A 27 2.05 1.53 -22.07
C GLU A 27 1.42 2.41 -20.97
N ASP A 28 1.43 1.96 -19.72
CA ASP A 28 0.91 2.68 -18.57
C ASP A 28 1.61 4.05 -18.38
N TRP A 29 2.94 4.10 -18.58
CA TRP A 29 3.69 5.35 -18.56
C TRP A 29 3.25 6.30 -19.66
N SER A 30 3.07 5.80 -20.88
CA SER A 30 2.61 6.61 -22.00
C SER A 30 1.23 7.19 -21.78
N GLU A 31 0.31 6.37 -21.24
CA GLU A 31 -1.04 6.85 -20.87
C GLU A 31 -1.01 7.87 -19.72
N LEU A 32 -0.16 7.64 -18.72
CA LEU A 32 0.00 8.57 -17.60
C LEU A 32 0.51 9.93 -18.09
N GLN A 33 1.50 9.96 -18.99
CA GLN A 33 2.05 11.20 -19.53
C GLN A 33 0.99 12.06 -20.24
N LYS A 34 0.01 11.45 -20.91
CA LYS A 34 -1.09 12.16 -21.59
C LYS A 34 -2.02 12.92 -20.63
N LEU A 35 -2.03 12.51 -19.36
CA LEU A 35 -2.86 13.12 -18.32
C LEU A 35 -2.16 14.27 -17.58
N GLN A 36 -0.85 14.49 -17.82
CA GLN A 36 -0.14 15.62 -17.23
C GLN A 36 -0.41 16.91 -18.00
N ASN A 37 -0.97 17.88 -17.29
CA ASN A 37 -1.25 19.20 -17.84
C ASN A 37 0.02 20.08 -17.86
N PRO A 38 -0.01 21.20 -18.62
CA PRO A 38 1.10 22.16 -18.69
C PRO A 38 1.52 22.77 -17.34
N ASP A 39 0.61 22.83 -16.36
CA ASP A 39 0.90 23.25 -14.99
C ASP A 39 1.67 22.23 -14.15
N GLY A 40 1.91 21.04 -14.70
CA GLY A 40 2.60 19.92 -14.06
C GLY A 40 1.70 18.98 -13.26
N GLY A 41 0.45 19.34 -13.05
CA GLY A 41 -0.53 18.50 -12.37
C GLY A 41 -1.16 17.44 -13.27
N PHE A 42 -1.78 16.44 -12.67
CA PHE A 42 -2.50 15.39 -13.38
C PHE A 42 -4.01 15.59 -13.30
N SER A 43 -4.67 15.43 -14.42
CA SER A 43 -6.12 15.41 -14.51
C SER A 43 -6.67 13.98 -14.31
N TRP A 44 -7.98 13.87 -14.06
CA TRP A 44 -8.67 12.57 -14.04
C TRP A 44 -8.90 12.01 -15.45
N TYR A 45 -9.10 12.91 -16.41
CA TYR A 45 -9.32 12.59 -17.81
C TYR A 45 -8.59 13.61 -18.67
N GLN A 46 -8.12 13.21 -19.82
CA GLN A 46 -7.43 14.09 -20.76
C GLN A 46 -8.27 15.31 -21.09
N GLY A 47 -7.65 16.50 -21.04
CA GLY A 47 -8.31 17.77 -21.30
C GLY A 47 -9.07 18.38 -20.11
N TYR A 48 -9.09 17.72 -18.95
CA TYR A 48 -9.67 18.28 -17.73
C TYR A 48 -8.64 19.03 -16.90
N PRO A 49 -9.07 19.93 -15.99
CA PRO A 49 -8.17 20.62 -15.06
C PRO A 49 -7.40 19.65 -14.18
N SER A 50 -6.21 20.06 -13.75
CA SER A 50 -5.38 19.30 -12.81
C SER A 50 -6.07 19.12 -11.47
N SER A 51 -5.99 17.93 -10.93
CA SER A 51 -6.49 17.56 -9.61
C SER A 51 -5.33 17.44 -8.64
N TYR A 52 -5.32 18.23 -7.58
CA TYR A 52 -4.31 18.14 -6.53
C TYR A 52 -4.26 16.72 -5.92
N TYR A 53 -5.43 16.16 -5.63
CA TYR A 53 -5.54 14.82 -5.08
C TYR A 53 -4.93 13.74 -5.98
N ASN A 54 -5.31 13.73 -7.26
CA ASN A 54 -4.80 12.76 -8.22
C ASN A 54 -3.28 12.91 -8.40
N SER A 55 -2.83 14.15 -8.53
CA SER A 55 -1.41 14.50 -8.65
C SER A 55 -0.59 14.04 -7.44
N LEU A 56 -1.11 14.27 -6.23
CA LEU A 56 -0.45 13.85 -4.99
C LEU A 56 -0.40 12.32 -4.88
N TYR A 57 -1.47 11.63 -5.23
CA TYR A 57 -1.53 10.17 -5.23
C TYR A 57 -0.53 9.56 -6.22
N ILE A 58 -0.45 10.10 -7.44
CA ILE A 58 0.52 9.66 -8.44
C ILE A 58 1.95 9.86 -7.93
N LEU A 59 2.27 11.05 -7.40
CA LEU A 59 3.60 11.36 -6.88
C LEU A 59 4.00 10.43 -5.74
N LYS A 60 3.07 10.11 -4.84
CA LYS A 60 3.28 9.16 -3.75
C LYS A 60 3.53 7.74 -4.26
N SER A 61 2.69 7.29 -5.20
CA SER A 61 2.82 5.95 -5.78
C SER A 61 4.16 5.78 -6.49
N LEU A 62 4.60 6.78 -7.24
CA LEU A 62 5.94 6.80 -7.86
C LEU A 62 7.06 6.79 -6.82
N GLY A 63 6.89 7.49 -5.71
CA GLY A 63 7.83 7.46 -4.58
C GLY A 63 7.95 6.08 -3.95
N LYS A 64 6.83 5.41 -3.68
CA LYS A 64 6.79 4.03 -3.17
C LYS A 64 7.46 3.04 -4.12
N ILE A 65 7.14 3.11 -5.42
CA ILE A 65 7.76 2.27 -6.45
C ILE A 65 9.27 2.52 -6.50
N ASN A 66 9.69 3.78 -6.45
CA ASN A 66 11.09 4.17 -6.44
C ASN A 66 11.85 3.60 -5.24
N GLU A 67 11.28 3.63 -4.05
CA GLU A 67 11.87 3.01 -2.87
C GLU A 67 11.96 1.50 -2.97
N TRP A 68 10.90 0.86 -3.46
CA TRP A 68 10.87 -0.58 -3.66
C TRP A 68 11.90 -1.05 -4.70
N LEU A 69 12.14 -0.27 -5.76
CA LEU A 69 13.12 -0.57 -6.81
C LEU A 69 14.57 -0.22 -6.42
N LYS A 70 14.79 0.54 -5.34
CA LYS A 70 16.13 0.87 -4.86
C LYS A 70 16.96 -0.38 -4.62
N GLY A 71 18.02 -0.53 -5.41
CA GLY A 71 18.93 -1.68 -5.36
C GLY A 71 18.63 -2.80 -6.34
N ASN A 72 17.45 -2.80 -6.98
CA ASN A 72 17.07 -3.86 -7.94
C ASN A 72 17.16 -3.44 -9.39
N VAL A 73 17.01 -2.15 -9.69
CA VAL A 73 17.07 -1.63 -11.06
C VAL A 73 17.81 -0.29 -11.07
N ALA A 74 19.01 -0.27 -11.65
CA ALA A 74 19.71 0.97 -11.92
C ALA A 74 19.01 1.70 -13.09
N ASP A 75 18.78 3.02 -12.92
CA ASP A 75 18.26 3.92 -13.96
C ASP A 75 16.95 3.47 -14.66
N TYR A 76 15.96 3.03 -13.88
CA TYR A 76 14.66 2.66 -14.43
C TYR A 76 13.81 3.86 -14.92
N GLN A 77 14.18 5.10 -14.57
CA GLN A 77 13.49 6.31 -15.02
C GLN A 77 14.23 6.95 -16.20
N SER A 78 13.50 7.13 -17.30
CA SER A 78 13.99 7.95 -18.42
C SER A 78 14.12 9.43 -18.06
N SER A 79 14.78 10.23 -18.89
CA SER A 79 14.87 11.69 -18.72
C SER A 79 13.49 12.34 -18.73
N GLU A 80 12.59 11.86 -19.57
CA GLU A 80 11.21 12.36 -19.66
C GLU A 80 10.42 12.07 -18.37
N GLN A 81 10.60 10.89 -17.79
CA GLN A 81 9.98 10.53 -16.52
C GLN A 81 10.49 11.40 -15.37
N LYS A 82 11.79 11.69 -15.33
CA LYS A 82 12.38 12.63 -14.36
C LYS A 82 11.84 14.04 -14.51
N GLU A 83 11.68 14.53 -15.74
CA GLU A 83 11.08 15.83 -16.03
C GLU A 83 9.59 15.87 -15.60
N MET A 84 8.83 14.83 -15.92
CA MET A 84 7.44 14.69 -15.47
C MET A 84 7.29 14.77 -13.96
N VAL A 85 8.14 14.05 -13.20
CA VAL A 85 8.16 14.09 -11.74
C VAL A 85 8.54 15.47 -11.21
N ALA A 86 9.52 16.15 -11.82
CA ALA A 86 9.93 17.49 -11.41
C ALA A 86 8.80 18.50 -11.58
N LYS A 87 8.07 18.47 -12.70
CA LYS A 87 6.87 19.31 -12.94
C LYS A 87 5.77 19.00 -11.92
N LEU A 88 5.53 17.72 -11.66
CA LEU A 88 4.51 17.27 -10.70
C LEU A 88 4.82 17.76 -9.27
N ILE A 89 6.07 17.71 -8.84
CA ILE A 89 6.51 18.25 -7.56
C ILE A 89 6.25 19.77 -7.50
N GLY A 90 6.59 20.51 -8.55
CA GLY A 90 6.31 21.93 -8.63
C GLY A 90 4.81 22.25 -8.47
N TYR A 91 3.96 21.47 -9.12
CA TYR A 91 2.52 21.61 -9.01
C TYR A 91 2.01 21.33 -7.58
N VAL A 92 2.35 20.19 -6.97
CA VAL A 92 1.85 19.87 -5.62
C VAL A 92 2.38 20.82 -4.56
N ASP A 93 3.61 21.32 -4.71
CA ASP A 93 4.21 22.31 -3.81
C ASP A 93 3.51 23.68 -3.92
N SER A 94 2.97 24.03 -5.09
CA SER A 94 2.18 25.26 -5.25
C SER A 94 0.78 25.12 -4.69
N GLU A 95 0.15 23.97 -4.91
CA GLU A 95 -1.26 23.74 -4.57
C GLU A 95 -1.51 23.49 -3.09
N VAL A 96 -0.55 22.88 -2.36
CA VAL A 96 -0.73 22.58 -0.93
C VAL A 96 -1.10 23.80 -0.08
N ASN A 97 -0.67 24.98 -0.50
CA ASN A 97 -1.00 26.25 0.19
C ASN A 97 -2.51 26.56 0.22
N LYS A 98 -3.30 25.96 -0.67
CA LYS A 98 -4.77 26.10 -0.66
C LYS A 98 -5.40 25.27 0.46
N TYR A 99 -4.72 24.20 0.89
CA TYR A 99 -5.20 23.22 1.87
C TYR A 99 -4.56 23.37 3.24
N GLY A 100 -3.37 23.98 3.32
CA GLY A 100 -2.60 24.18 4.54
C GLY A 100 -2.27 25.65 4.77
N GLN A 101 -3.00 26.31 5.67
CA GLN A 101 -2.69 27.68 6.08
C GLN A 101 -1.98 27.61 7.45
N ILE A 102 -0.72 28.08 7.49
CA ILE A 102 0.16 27.99 8.66
C ILE A 102 -0.44 28.62 9.91
N ASP A 103 -1.24 29.69 9.73
CA ASP A 103 -1.85 30.46 10.81
C ASP A 103 -3.21 29.91 11.27
N LYS A 104 -3.70 28.82 10.65
CA LYS A 104 -5.00 28.25 11.01
C LYS A 104 -4.87 27.07 11.94
N LYS A 105 -5.91 26.86 12.76
CA LYS A 105 -5.99 25.78 13.75
C LYS A 105 -5.89 24.38 13.15
N ASP A 106 -6.18 24.23 11.86
CA ASP A 106 -6.27 22.95 11.14
C ASP A 106 -5.08 22.63 10.25
N VAL A 107 -3.90 23.18 10.57
CA VAL A 107 -2.67 22.87 9.79
C VAL A 107 -2.35 21.37 9.78
N VAL A 108 -2.75 20.63 10.80
CA VAL A 108 -2.63 19.16 10.87
C VAL A 108 -3.92 18.55 10.34
N ASN A 109 -4.05 18.51 9.04
CA ASN A 109 -5.18 17.87 8.34
C ASN A 109 -4.69 16.83 7.33
N ASN A 110 -5.60 16.01 6.83
CA ASN A 110 -5.26 14.89 5.95
C ASN A 110 -4.52 15.32 4.67
N TYR A 111 -4.88 16.46 4.08
CA TYR A 111 -4.23 16.94 2.85
C TYR A 111 -2.78 17.36 3.08
N VAL A 112 -2.53 18.03 4.19
CA VAL A 112 -1.18 18.47 4.56
C VAL A 112 -0.31 17.30 4.99
N LEU A 113 -0.87 16.37 5.77
CA LEU A 113 -0.14 15.17 6.19
C LEU A 113 0.21 14.27 5.01
N ASP A 114 -0.71 14.08 4.07
CA ASP A 114 -0.46 13.30 2.84
C ASP A 114 0.58 13.99 1.96
N TYR A 115 0.55 15.33 1.87
CA TYR A 115 1.58 16.10 1.17
C TYR A 115 2.97 15.89 1.78
N LEU A 116 3.11 16.05 3.08
CA LEU A 116 4.40 15.90 3.76
C LEU A 116 4.93 14.46 3.65
N ASP A 117 4.08 13.47 3.82
CA ASP A 117 4.40 12.06 3.64
C ASP A 117 4.86 11.77 2.19
N THR A 118 4.13 12.29 1.21
CA THR A 118 4.50 12.15 -0.20
C THR A 118 5.82 12.83 -0.53
N ARG A 119 6.02 14.08 -0.04
CA ARG A 119 7.24 14.84 -0.30
C ARG A 119 8.47 14.23 0.37
N ASN A 120 8.28 13.47 1.44
CA ASN A 120 9.37 12.78 2.13
C ASN A 120 10.09 11.76 1.24
N TYR A 121 9.39 11.06 0.34
CA TYR A 121 10.00 10.17 -0.67
C TYR A 121 10.97 10.90 -1.61
N TRP A 122 10.75 12.20 -1.82
CA TRP A 122 11.43 13.01 -2.83
C TRP A 122 12.35 14.09 -2.26
N GLU A 123 12.34 14.33 -0.93
CA GLU A 123 13.01 15.48 -0.30
C GLU A 123 14.52 15.50 -0.56
N LYS A 124 15.16 14.32 -0.68
CA LYS A 124 16.61 14.21 -0.99
C LYS A 124 16.94 14.70 -2.40
N GLN A 125 16.08 14.39 -3.37
CA GLN A 125 16.30 14.72 -4.79
C GLN A 125 15.73 16.10 -5.14
N TYR A 126 14.60 16.44 -4.52
CA TYR A 126 13.88 17.70 -4.69
C TYR A 126 13.54 18.29 -3.32
N PRO A 127 14.44 19.10 -2.71
CA PRO A 127 14.22 19.68 -1.40
C PRO A 127 12.94 20.53 -1.32
N LEU A 128 12.29 20.52 -0.16
CA LEU A 128 11.16 21.39 0.10
C LEU A 128 11.53 22.87 -0.11
N ASN A 129 10.66 23.60 -0.77
CA ASN A 129 10.76 25.05 -0.89
C ASN A 129 10.52 25.75 0.48
N THR A 130 10.69 27.07 0.56
CA THR A 130 10.55 27.84 1.82
C THR A 130 9.17 27.65 2.45
N LYS A 131 8.09 27.63 1.64
CA LYS A 131 6.71 27.43 2.13
C LYS A 131 6.50 26.01 2.62
N GLY A 132 6.98 25.00 1.90
CA GLY A 132 6.90 23.61 2.33
C GLY A 132 7.64 23.35 3.65
N LYS A 133 8.83 23.96 3.82
CA LYS A 133 9.57 23.92 5.09
C LYS A 133 8.81 24.58 6.23
N ALA A 134 8.22 25.73 5.99
CA ALA A 134 7.40 26.43 6.99
C ALA A 134 6.18 25.59 7.39
N LEU A 135 5.50 24.98 6.42
CA LEU A 135 4.36 24.08 6.67
C LEU A 135 4.79 22.84 7.49
N LYS A 136 5.88 22.20 7.13
CA LYS A 136 6.48 21.09 7.89
C LYS A 136 6.72 21.48 9.35
N ASN A 137 7.34 22.65 9.59
CA ASN A 137 7.62 23.13 10.94
C ASN A 137 6.33 23.44 11.71
N ALA A 138 5.31 24.02 11.07
CA ALA A 138 4.03 24.30 11.70
C ALA A 138 3.31 23.00 12.11
N VAL A 139 3.30 21.98 11.26
CA VAL A 139 2.74 20.65 11.57
C VAL A 139 3.48 20.02 12.75
N ILE A 140 4.82 20.05 12.76
CA ILE A 140 5.62 19.50 13.86
C ILE A 140 5.30 20.23 15.18
N ALA A 141 5.27 21.56 15.16
CA ALA A 141 4.98 22.36 16.37
C ALA A 141 3.57 22.04 16.91
N LYS A 142 2.59 22.01 16.04
CA LYS A 142 1.19 21.74 16.38
C LYS A 142 1.02 20.33 16.93
N ALA A 143 1.54 19.32 16.24
CA ALA A 143 1.41 17.92 16.65
C ALA A 143 2.11 17.59 17.98
N LYS A 144 3.13 18.37 18.37
CA LYS A 144 3.79 18.25 19.69
C LYS A 144 2.95 18.79 20.84
N THR A 145 2.09 19.75 20.59
CA THR A 145 1.31 20.46 21.62
C THR A 145 -0.11 19.94 21.78
N GLU A 146 -0.66 19.33 20.75
CA GLU A 146 -2.01 18.74 20.76
C GLU A 146 -2.06 17.47 21.61
N LYS A 147 -3.24 17.17 22.14
CA LYS A 147 -3.48 15.87 22.78
C LYS A 147 -3.54 14.79 21.72
N ILE A 148 -2.93 13.64 22.00
CA ILE A 148 -2.90 12.52 21.07
C ILE A 148 -4.30 12.03 20.68
N THR A 149 -5.27 12.19 21.59
CA THR A 149 -6.68 11.84 21.39
C THR A 149 -7.42 12.74 20.41
N ASP A 150 -6.85 13.90 20.05
CA ASP A 150 -7.49 14.87 19.16
C ASP A 150 -7.18 14.60 17.69
N PHE A 151 -6.28 13.63 17.41
CA PHE A 151 -5.95 13.23 16.06
C PHE A 151 -6.87 12.12 15.54
N THR A 152 -7.20 12.22 14.25
CA THR A 152 -7.91 11.14 13.55
C THR A 152 -7.02 9.90 13.42
N PHE A 153 -7.61 8.74 13.15
CA PHE A 153 -6.84 7.52 12.88
C PHE A 153 -5.81 7.71 11.76
N PHE A 154 -6.21 8.38 10.68
CA PHE A 154 -5.30 8.77 9.59
C PHE A 154 -4.14 9.64 10.12
N GLY A 155 -4.44 10.64 10.92
CA GLY A 155 -3.43 11.54 11.51
C GLY A 155 -2.43 10.79 12.38
N LEU A 156 -2.89 9.86 13.19
CA LEU A 156 -2.05 9.10 14.12
C LEU A 156 -0.96 8.30 13.40
N HIS A 157 -1.31 7.48 12.42
CA HIS A 157 -0.29 6.66 11.73
C HIS A 157 0.59 7.50 10.80
N ARG A 158 0.07 8.57 10.18
CA ARG A 158 0.89 9.48 9.36
C ARG A 158 1.89 10.26 10.18
N LEU A 159 1.48 10.79 11.34
CA LEU A 159 2.39 11.48 12.25
C LEU A 159 3.45 10.53 12.81
N ALA A 160 3.10 9.28 13.14
CA ALA A 160 4.09 8.30 13.55
C ALA A 160 5.19 8.13 12.50
N MET A 161 4.84 7.97 11.24
CA MET A 161 5.77 7.85 10.12
C MET A 161 6.60 9.11 9.93
N LEU A 162 5.96 10.28 9.85
CA LEU A 162 6.62 11.56 9.64
C LEU A 162 7.60 11.92 10.74
N PHE A 163 7.26 11.69 12.01
CA PHE A 163 8.16 11.95 13.12
C PHE A 163 9.39 11.04 13.11
N ASP A 164 9.24 9.77 12.69
CA ASP A 164 10.39 8.88 12.50
C ASP A 164 11.32 9.41 11.40
N ASP A 165 10.76 9.75 10.25
CA ASP A 165 11.48 10.26 9.10
C ASP A 165 12.21 11.58 9.40
N TYR A 166 11.67 12.39 10.32
CA TYR A 166 12.28 13.63 10.79
C TYR A 166 13.27 13.42 11.96
N GLY A 167 13.57 12.17 12.30
CA GLY A 167 14.50 11.82 13.38
C GLY A 167 13.95 12.00 14.80
N MET A 168 12.64 12.25 14.95
CA MET A 168 11.96 12.45 16.24
C MET A 168 11.37 11.15 16.76
N LYS A 169 12.21 10.15 16.95
CA LYS A 169 11.81 8.75 17.22
C LYS A 169 10.96 8.56 18.48
N ASP A 170 11.21 9.33 19.53
CA ASP A 170 10.43 9.23 20.78
C ASP A 170 8.99 9.67 20.57
N ILE A 171 8.76 10.70 19.75
CA ILE A 171 7.41 11.18 19.42
C ILE A 171 6.74 10.18 18.49
N SER A 172 7.42 9.70 17.47
CA SER A 172 6.94 8.64 16.59
C SER A 172 6.47 7.43 17.39
N LYS A 173 7.31 6.94 18.32
CA LYS A 173 6.99 5.82 19.20
C LYS A 173 5.75 6.08 20.05
N LYS A 174 5.57 7.31 20.56
CA LYS A 174 4.38 7.69 21.34
C LYS A 174 3.09 7.51 20.51
N PHE A 175 3.09 7.98 19.27
CA PHE A 175 1.93 7.82 18.37
C PHE A 175 1.67 6.34 18.04
N LEU A 176 2.72 5.57 17.75
CA LEU A 176 2.58 4.16 17.43
C LEU A 176 2.10 3.34 18.63
N THR A 177 2.62 3.63 19.83
CA THR A 177 2.17 2.98 21.07
C THR A 177 0.69 3.26 21.32
N TYR A 178 0.24 4.49 21.17
CA TYR A 178 -1.16 4.84 21.30
C TYR A 178 -2.06 4.10 20.29
N LEU A 179 -1.62 3.99 19.03
CA LEU A 179 -2.31 3.17 18.04
C LEU A 179 -2.41 1.70 18.47
N LYS A 180 -1.31 1.13 18.97
CA LYS A 180 -1.30 -0.26 19.43
C LYS A 180 -2.25 -0.47 20.61
N GLU A 181 -2.24 0.42 21.60
CA GLU A 181 -3.09 0.34 22.79
C GLU A 181 -4.58 0.53 22.50
N THR A 182 -4.91 1.27 21.43
CA THR A 182 -6.31 1.53 21.03
C THR A 182 -6.83 0.57 19.96
N SER A 183 -6.02 -0.40 19.55
CA SER A 183 -6.44 -1.42 18.62
C SER A 183 -7.44 -2.40 19.23
N THR A 184 -8.23 -3.04 18.40
CA THR A 184 -9.17 -4.10 18.78
C THR A 184 -8.68 -5.40 18.14
N GLU A 185 -8.49 -6.43 18.95
CA GLU A 185 -8.15 -7.78 18.51
C GLU A 185 -9.41 -8.65 18.42
N SER A 186 -9.55 -9.41 17.35
CA SER A 186 -10.65 -10.35 17.12
C SER A 186 -10.09 -11.66 16.56
N GLU A 187 -10.47 -12.78 17.13
CA GLU A 187 -10.07 -14.11 16.69
C GLU A 187 -10.44 -14.40 15.22
N THR A 188 -11.51 -13.79 14.72
CA THR A 188 -12.03 -14.04 13.37
C THR A 188 -11.70 -12.93 12.38
N GLN A 189 -11.37 -11.73 12.85
CA GLN A 189 -11.16 -10.57 12.00
C GLN A 189 -9.73 -10.00 12.06
N GLY A 190 -8.89 -10.51 12.95
CA GLY A 190 -7.57 -9.95 13.19
C GLY A 190 -7.61 -8.63 13.98
N ILE A 191 -6.61 -7.79 13.79
CA ILE A 191 -6.47 -6.51 14.50
C ILE A 191 -6.97 -5.34 13.65
N TYR A 192 -7.78 -4.46 14.26
CA TYR A 192 -8.35 -3.29 13.62
C TYR A 192 -8.67 -2.17 14.61
N TRP A 193 -9.18 -1.03 14.14
CA TRP A 193 -9.57 0.12 14.97
C TRP A 193 -11.03 0.48 14.73
N LYS A 194 -11.81 0.50 15.81
CA LYS A 194 -13.24 0.88 15.74
C LYS A 194 -13.45 2.28 15.18
N GLN A 195 -12.58 3.22 15.53
CA GLN A 195 -12.65 4.58 15.01
C GLN A 195 -12.48 4.67 13.48
N ASN A 196 -11.79 3.70 12.86
CA ASN A 196 -11.60 3.63 11.41
C ASN A 196 -12.79 3.01 10.67
N LEU A 197 -13.69 2.30 11.34
CA LEU A 197 -14.79 1.58 10.68
C LEU A 197 -15.81 2.53 10.04
N ASN A 198 -15.95 3.73 10.58
CA ASN A 198 -16.88 4.75 10.11
C ASN A 198 -16.25 5.68 9.05
N ASP A 199 -14.97 5.53 8.78
CA ASP A 199 -14.27 6.29 7.72
C ASP A 199 -14.74 5.76 6.37
N TRP A 200 -15.69 6.48 5.82
CA TRP A 200 -16.11 6.31 4.46
C TRP A 200 -15.88 7.63 3.73
N GLY A 201 -15.18 7.55 2.70
CA GLY A 201 -14.90 8.73 1.87
C GLY A 201 -14.04 8.30 0.71
N TRP A 202 -14.22 8.97 -0.38
CA TRP A 202 -13.47 8.69 -1.58
C TRP A 202 -11.95 8.82 -1.37
N TYR A 203 -11.56 9.66 -0.43
CA TYR A 203 -10.17 9.96 -0.10
C TYR A 203 -9.60 9.11 1.03
N ASN A 204 -10.43 8.69 1.98
CA ASN A 204 -10.03 8.00 3.20
C ASN A 204 -11.00 6.85 3.49
N SER A 205 -10.95 5.81 2.68
CA SER A 205 -11.69 4.60 3.01
C SER A 205 -11.04 3.86 4.17
N LYS A 206 -11.83 3.14 4.95
CA LYS A 206 -11.35 2.33 6.08
C LYS A 206 -10.19 1.40 5.69
N THR A 207 -10.21 0.83 4.48
CA THR A 207 -9.18 -0.09 3.99
C THR A 207 -7.87 0.62 3.62
N VAL A 208 -7.94 1.81 2.99
CA VAL A 208 -6.77 2.64 2.68
C VAL A 208 -6.11 3.14 3.95
N ASN A 209 -6.90 3.61 4.92
CA ASN A 209 -6.36 4.06 6.20
C ASN A 209 -5.71 2.92 6.98
N HIS A 210 -6.33 1.74 6.97
CA HIS A 210 -5.77 0.56 7.63
C HIS A 210 -4.47 0.09 6.95
N ALA A 211 -4.41 0.09 5.62
CA ALA A 211 -3.19 -0.20 4.88
C ALA A 211 -2.06 0.78 5.25
N GLY A 212 -2.37 2.08 5.38
CA GLY A 212 -1.40 3.07 5.84
C GLY A 212 -0.91 2.83 7.28
N ALA A 213 -1.77 2.37 8.17
CA ALA A 213 -1.37 1.97 9.52
C ALA A 213 -0.48 0.71 9.49
N LEU A 214 -0.82 -0.28 8.66
CA LEU A 214 0.03 -1.46 8.46
C LEU A 214 1.42 -1.11 7.93
N GLU A 215 1.53 -0.17 6.98
CA GLU A 215 2.81 0.36 6.53
C GLU A 215 3.60 0.98 7.69
N ALA A 216 2.93 1.74 8.57
CA ALA A 216 3.58 2.35 9.73
C ALA A 216 4.12 1.28 10.70
N PHE A 217 3.33 0.27 11.06
CA PHE A 217 3.79 -0.81 11.94
C PHE A 217 4.91 -1.63 11.29
N ASN A 218 4.80 -1.97 10.01
CA ASN A 218 5.84 -2.69 9.29
C ASN A 218 7.17 -1.92 9.21
N LYS A 219 7.13 -0.60 9.04
CA LYS A 219 8.34 0.25 9.01
C LYS A 219 8.94 0.47 10.39
N LEU A 220 8.10 0.75 11.40
CA LEU A 220 8.55 1.23 12.71
C LEU A 220 8.75 0.10 13.73
N THR A 221 8.03 -1.00 13.60
CA THR A 221 8.11 -2.18 14.48
C THR A 221 8.07 -3.49 13.68
N PRO A 222 9.01 -3.71 12.74
CA PRO A 222 9.00 -4.88 11.85
C PRO A 222 9.06 -6.22 12.60
N ASN A 223 9.53 -6.23 13.83
CA ASN A 223 9.62 -7.43 14.67
C ASN A 223 8.31 -7.75 15.41
N ASP A 224 7.30 -6.91 15.33
CA ASP A 224 5.96 -7.17 15.91
C ASP A 224 5.13 -8.00 14.92
N GLU A 225 5.60 -9.22 14.65
CA GLU A 225 5.00 -10.11 13.64
C GLU A 225 3.50 -10.32 13.88
N LYS A 226 3.10 -10.54 15.14
CA LYS A 226 1.68 -10.73 15.47
C LYS A 226 0.85 -9.55 15.01
N MET A 227 1.25 -8.33 15.36
CA MET A 227 0.52 -7.12 15.00
C MET A 227 0.38 -7.00 13.47
N ILE A 228 1.48 -7.20 12.75
CA ILE A 228 1.53 -7.08 11.29
C ILE A 228 0.64 -8.13 10.62
N GLU A 229 0.76 -9.40 10.99
CA GLU A 229 -0.01 -10.47 10.36
C GLU A 229 -1.52 -10.37 10.67
N GLU A 230 -1.88 -10.05 11.90
CA GLU A 230 -3.29 -9.85 12.27
C GLU A 230 -3.93 -8.62 11.58
N MET A 231 -3.15 -7.57 11.31
CA MET A 231 -3.63 -6.45 10.49
C MET A 231 -3.86 -6.85 9.03
N LYS A 232 -3.01 -7.72 8.46
CA LYS A 232 -3.23 -8.28 7.11
C LYS A 232 -4.52 -9.11 7.08
N ILE A 233 -4.78 -9.93 8.10
CA ILE A 233 -6.01 -10.72 8.19
C ILE A 233 -7.21 -9.81 8.13
N TRP A 234 -7.22 -8.70 8.88
CA TRP A 234 -8.33 -7.75 8.80
C TRP A 234 -8.55 -7.21 7.38
N LEU A 235 -7.49 -6.83 6.67
CA LEU A 235 -7.61 -6.38 5.28
C LEU A 235 -8.23 -7.45 4.38
N ILE A 236 -7.86 -8.71 4.54
CA ILE A 236 -8.45 -9.82 3.79
C ILE A 236 -9.93 -9.99 4.11
N THR A 237 -10.34 -9.87 5.37
CA THR A 237 -11.76 -9.96 5.75
C THR A 237 -12.62 -8.81 5.19
N GLN A 238 -12.00 -7.67 4.83
CA GLN A 238 -12.70 -6.54 4.19
C GLN A 238 -12.79 -6.66 2.67
N LYS A 239 -12.23 -7.72 2.08
CA LYS A 239 -12.27 -7.92 0.63
C LYS A 239 -13.72 -8.21 0.19
N GLU A 240 -14.20 -7.41 -0.74
CA GLU A 240 -15.40 -7.70 -1.53
C GLU A 240 -15.05 -8.74 -2.61
N VAL A 241 -15.94 -9.02 -3.56
CA VAL A 241 -15.72 -10.12 -4.52
C VAL A 241 -14.34 -10.06 -5.20
N ASN A 242 -13.95 -8.91 -5.75
CA ASN A 242 -12.68 -8.74 -6.47
C ASN A 242 -11.89 -7.48 -6.09
N SER A 243 -12.32 -6.74 -5.07
CA SER A 243 -11.76 -5.43 -4.76
C SER A 243 -11.87 -5.09 -3.28
N TRP A 244 -11.28 -3.95 -2.90
CA TRP A 244 -11.46 -3.31 -1.60
C TRP A 244 -12.17 -1.96 -1.78
N GLY A 245 -13.37 -2.01 -2.41
CA GLY A 245 -14.27 -0.87 -2.57
C GLY A 245 -13.90 0.11 -3.69
N SER A 246 -12.63 0.20 -4.10
CA SER A 246 -12.16 1.05 -5.19
C SER A 246 -10.86 0.52 -5.80
N SER A 247 -10.52 0.98 -7.02
CA SER A 247 -9.24 0.64 -7.67
C SER A 247 -8.05 1.10 -6.82
N ARG A 248 -8.11 2.31 -6.25
CA ARG A 248 -7.08 2.80 -5.32
C ARG A 248 -6.98 1.92 -4.08
N GLY A 249 -8.11 1.63 -3.42
CA GLY A 249 -8.13 0.77 -2.24
C GLY A 249 -7.53 -0.59 -2.52
N THR A 250 -7.88 -1.17 -3.66
CA THR A 250 -7.33 -2.47 -4.10
C THR A 250 -5.81 -2.40 -4.31
N ALA A 251 -5.31 -1.39 -5.02
CA ALA A 251 -3.88 -1.22 -5.26
C ALA A 251 -3.08 -1.01 -3.95
N GLU A 252 -3.55 -0.12 -3.07
CA GLU A 252 -2.90 0.15 -1.77
C GLU A 252 -2.88 -1.09 -0.89
N VAL A 253 -4.00 -1.82 -0.78
CA VAL A 253 -4.08 -3.02 0.06
C VAL A 253 -3.17 -4.12 -0.47
N ILE A 254 -3.20 -4.41 -1.78
CA ILE A 254 -2.35 -5.43 -2.40
C ILE A 254 -0.87 -5.06 -2.20
N PHE A 255 -0.49 -3.82 -2.52
CA PHE A 255 0.89 -3.36 -2.33
C PHE A 255 1.35 -3.54 -0.88
N THR A 256 0.52 -3.12 0.07
CA THR A 256 0.87 -3.17 1.49
C THR A 256 0.97 -4.60 2.01
N ILE A 257 0.03 -5.48 1.66
CA ILE A 257 0.07 -6.91 2.07
C ILE A 257 1.34 -7.59 1.54
N LEU A 258 1.69 -7.36 0.27
CA LEU A 258 2.86 -7.99 -0.35
C LEU A 258 4.19 -7.47 0.20
N ASN A 259 4.22 -6.23 0.69
CA ASN A 259 5.44 -5.59 1.19
C ASN A 259 5.53 -5.54 2.73
N SER A 260 4.61 -6.18 3.46
CA SER A 260 4.61 -6.17 4.93
C SER A 260 4.75 -7.56 5.52
N GLY A 261 5.54 -7.67 6.61
CA GLY A 261 5.71 -8.89 7.39
C GLY A 261 6.24 -10.08 6.58
N LYS A 262 5.71 -11.26 6.88
CA LYS A 262 6.08 -12.48 6.15
C LYS A 262 5.54 -12.47 4.73
N SER A 263 6.36 -12.93 3.79
CA SER A 263 5.91 -13.08 2.40
C SER A 263 4.90 -14.22 2.29
N TRP A 264 3.68 -13.90 1.88
CA TRP A 264 2.64 -14.91 1.61
C TRP A 264 2.78 -15.55 0.21
N THR A 265 3.73 -15.05 -0.58
CA THR A 265 3.98 -15.52 -1.96
C THR A 265 5.29 -16.28 -2.11
N SER A 266 6.11 -16.39 -1.04
CA SER A 266 7.38 -17.09 -1.14
C SER A 266 7.17 -18.62 -1.12
N ALA A 267 7.66 -19.26 -2.18
CA ALA A 267 7.53 -20.70 -2.39
C ALA A 267 8.40 -21.57 -1.47
N GLU A 268 9.33 -20.98 -0.71
CA GLU A 268 10.37 -21.76 -0.05
C GLU A 268 10.13 -22.08 1.42
N SER A 269 9.33 -21.29 2.14
CA SER A 269 9.22 -21.47 3.59
C SER A 269 8.07 -22.33 4.09
N ASP A 270 7.03 -22.58 3.29
CA ASP A 270 5.78 -23.16 3.77
C ASP A 270 5.12 -24.14 2.77
N LYS A 271 5.90 -25.08 2.22
CA LYS A 271 5.31 -26.17 1.43
C LYS A 271 4.49 -27.07 2.33
N ALA A 272 3.18 -27.00 2.21
CA ALA A 272 2.33 -28.03 2.80
C ALA A 272 2.49 -29.34 2.02
N THR A 273 2.74 -30.43 2.74
CA THR A 273 2.66 -31.77 2.17
C THR A 273 1.20 -32.21 2.21
N ILE A 274 0.63 -32.48 1.04
CA ILE A 274 -0.75 -32.93 0.91
C ILE A 274 -0.76 -34.39 0.53
N ILE A 275 -1.32 -35.24 1.39
CA ILE A 275 -1.49 -36.67 1.13
C ILE A 275 -2.98 -36.93 0.91
N TRP A 276 -3.37 -37.36 -0.29
CA TRP A 276 -4.72 -37.71 -0.63
C TRP A 276 -4.86 -39.18 -0.98
N GLY A 277 -5.71 -39.89 -0.24
CA GLY A 277 -5.87 -41.33 -0.43
C GLY A 277 -4.59 -42.13 -0.26
N GLY A 278 -3.65 -41.66 0.57
CA GLY A 278 -2.37 -42.33 0.82
C GLY A 278 -1.27 -42.02 -0.20
N LYS A 279 -1.54 -41.15 -1.18
CA LYS A 279 -0.54 -40.67 -2.15
C LYS A 279 -0.26 -39.17 -1.93
N GLU A 280 1.02 -38.81 -1.92
CA GLU A 280 1.44 -37.42 -1.86
C GLU A 280 1.11 -36.73 -3.18
N LEU A 281 0.44 -35.59 -3.09
CA LEU A 281 0.21 -34.71 -4.22
C LEU A 281 1.42 -33.81 -4.42
N VAL A 282 2.28 -34.19 -5.34
CA VAL A 282 3.43 -33.37 -5.74
C VAL A 282 2.95 -32.29 -6.69
N ASN A 283 3.23 -31.01 -6.35
CA ASN A 283 2.96 -29.92 -7.28
C ASN A 283 4.05 -29.91 -8.36
N PRO A 284 3.74 -30.28 -9.61
CA PRO A 284 4.72 -30.25 -10.69
C PRO A 284 5.06 -28.82 -11.12
N ASP A 285 4.29 -27.82 -10.69
CA ASP A 285 4.47 -26.44 -11.11
C ASP A 285 5.31 -25.67 -10.09
N THR A 286 6.55 -25.41 -10.46
CA THR A 286 7.54 -24.64 -9.69
C THR A 286 7.23 -23.14 -9.62
N LYS A 287 6.11 -22.70 -10.20
CA LYS A 287 5.69 -21.28 -10.26
C LYS A 287 4.89 -20.85 -9.04
N ALA A 288 5.37 -21.12 -7.84
CA ALA A 288 5.06 -20.43 -6.57
C ALA A 288 3.59 -19.95 -6.31
N THR A 289 2.58 -20.52 -6.95
CA THR A 289 1.19 -20.09 -6.76
C THR A 289 0.50 -20.76 -5.56
N GLY A 290 1.14 -21.77 -4.94
CA GLY A 290 0.54 -22.56 -3.87
C GLY A 290 -0.70 -23.37 -4.28
N TYR A 291 -1.06 -23.38 -5.55
CA TYR A 291 -2.23 -24.08 -6.06
C TYR A 291 -1.86 -25.45 -6.56
N VAL A 292 -2.54 -26.48 -6.04
CA VAL A 292 -2.40 -27.86 -6.48
C VAL A 292 -3.77 -28.38 -6.91
N LYS A 293 -3.90 -28.82 -8.14
CA LYS A 293 -5.09 -29.49 -8.64
C LYS A 293 -4.75 -30.91 -9.06
N SER A 294 -5.45 -31.89 -8.48
CA SER A 294 -5.41 -33.28 -8.91
C SER A 294 -6.81 -33.75 -9.28
N THR A 295 -6.92 -34.45 -10.37
CA THR A 295 -8.20 -35.02 -10.83
C THR A 295 -8.01 -36.51 -11.02
N LEU A 296 -8.79 -37.29 -10.30
CA LEU A 296 -8.82 -38.75 -10.42
C LEU A 296 -10.06 -39.16 -11.20
N LYS A 297 -9.96 -40.19 -12.03
CA LYS A 297 -11.04 -40.68 -12.87
C LYS A 297 -11.27 -42.19 -12.72
N ASN A 298 -12.53 -42.61 -12.80
CA ASN A 298 -12.94 -44.00 -12.87
C ASN A 298 -12.28 -44.91 -11.81
N GLU A 299 -11.43 -45.84 -12.27
CA GLU A 299 -10.78 -46.87 -11.43
C GLU A 299 -9.82 -46.30 -10.37
N GLU A 300 -9.42 -45.07 -10.50
CA GLU A 300 -8.57 -44.43 -9.48
C GLU A 300 -9.38 -44.04 -8.24
N ILE A 301 -10.71 -43.98 -8.35
CA ILE A 301 -11.59 -43.59 -7.25
C ILE A 301 -11.78 -44.78 -6.30
N ASN A 302 -11.34 -44.62 -5.06
CA ASN A 302 -11.43 -45.64 -4.04
C ASN A 302 -11.76 -45.08 -2.65
N LYS A 303 -12.07 -45.92 -1.68
CA LYS A 303 -12.49 -45.52 -0.33
C LYS A 303 -11.47 -44.66 0.42
N ASN A 304 -10.18 -44.81 0.11
CA ASN A 304 -9.12 -44.08 0.80
C ASN A 304 -9.12 -42.56 0.42
N LEU A 305 -9.76 -42.20 -0.68
CA LEU A 305 -9.86 -40.81 -1.11
C LEU A 305 -10.75 -39.93 -0.22
N GLY A 306 -11.48 -40.55 0.72
CA GLY A 306 -12.22 -39.81 1.74
C GLY A 306 -11.34 -39.11 2.78
N THR A 307 -10.02 -39.41 2.77
CA THR A 307 -9.08 -38.84 3.74
C THR A 307 -8.04 -37.98 3.03
N VAL A 308 -7.94 -36.71 3.45
CA VAL A 308 -6.87 -35.79 3.05
C VAL A 308 -6.08 -35.42 4.29
N THR A 309 -4.78 -35.62 4.25
CA THR A 309 -3.87 -35.17 5.32
C THR A 309 -3.03 -34.02 4.80
N ILE A 310 -3.04 -32.91 5.50
CA ILE A 310 -2.23 -31.73 5.19
C ILE A 310 -1.27 -31.52 6.36
N THR A 311 0.01 -31.56 6.07
CA THR A 311 1.07 -31.28 7.06
C THR A 311 1.86 -30.06 6.62
N LYS A 312 2.02 -29.09 7.52
CA LYS A 312 2.78 -27.87 7.33
C LYS A 312 3.98 -27.85 8.27
#